data_b09ebeedede8b520d27dbf5baad245ad
#
_entry.id   b09ebeedede8b520d27dbf5baad245ad
#
_cell.length_a   1.000
_cell.length_b   1.000
_cell.length_c   1.000
_cell.angle_alpha   90.00
_cell.angle_beta   90.00
_cell.angle_gamma   90.00
#
_symmetry.space_group_name_H-M   'P 1'
#
loop_
_entity.id
_entity.type
_entity.pdbx_description
1 polymer ?
#
loop_
_entity_poly.entity_id
_entity_poly.type
_entity_poly.pdbx_seq_one_letter_code
_entity_poly.pdbx_strand_id
1 'polypeptide(L)'
;MNSRHPDIRFTIEHTEQNEEHAVNYLDLCISVNQGTINWELFIKTSHSGIHLSYDSALPKEVKISVATEQFRRAKRNASMKQGRERGISKIKNLLKQNGYPEDVIICTKNCLNGEEIIVKISMTRY
;
A
#
# COMPACT_ATOMS: atom_id res chain seq x y z
N MET A 1 -16.43 -26.08 -16.10
CA MET A 1 -17.00 -24.76 -15.82
C MET A 1 -17.15 -23.87 -17.07
N ASN A 2 -16.28 -24.01 -18.06
CA ASN A 2 -16.29 -23.15 -19.27
C ASN A 2 -17.31 -23.53 -20.37
N SER A 3 -18.17 -24.51 -20.13
CA SER A 3 -19.11 -25.04 -21.14
C SER A 3 -20.54 -24.50 -21.08
N ARG A 4 -20.81 -23.58 -20.13
CA ARG A 4 -22.18 -23.05 -19.93
C ARG A 4 -22.58 -21.94 -20.89
N HIS A 5 -21.61 -21.17 -21.41
CA HIS A 5 -21.88 -20.11 -22.38
C HIS A 5 -20.65 -19.91 -23.28
N PRO A 6 -20.84 -19.78 -24.62
CA PRO A 6 -19.73 -19.69 -25.57
C PRO A 6 -18.88 -18.42 -25.41
N ASP A 7 -19.50 -17.33 -24.92
CA ASP A 7 -18.86 -16.03 -24.79
C ASP A 7 -18.26 -15.75 -23.40
N ILE A 8 -18.45 -16.68 -22.45
CA ILE A 8 -17.95 -16.53 -21.08
C ILE A 8 -16.88 -17.58 -20.82
N ARG A 9 -15.65 -17.10 -20.60
CA ARG A 9 -14.52 -17.95 -20.23
C ARG A 9 -14.00 -17.53 -18.86
N PHE A 10 -13.77 -18.51 -18.00
CA PHE A 10 -13.13 -18.33 -16.71
C PHE A 10 -11.67 -18.75 -16.81
N THR A 11 -10.78 -17.92 -16.31
CA THR A 11 -9.38 -18.27 -16.08
C THR A 11 -9.18 -18.57 -14.60
N ILE A 12 -8.36 -19.55 -14.31
CA ILE A 12 -8.00 -19.93 -12.93
C ILE A 12 -6.51 -19.72 -12.79
N GLU A 13 -6.11 -18.94 -11.80
CA GLU A 13 -4.72 -18.73 -11.41
C GLU A 13 -4.41 -19.59 -10.18
N HIS A 14 -3.31 -20.30 -10.21
CA HIS A 14 -2.82 -21.12 -9.11
C HIS A 14 -1.42 -20.68 -8.69
N THR A 15 -1.12 -20.80 -7.41
CA THR A 15 0.22 -20.49 -6.87
C THR A 15 1.34 -21.35 -7.49
N GLU A 16 1.01 -22.55 -7.93
CA GLU A 16 1.98 -23.48 -8.53
C GLU A 16 2.39 -23.11 -9.96
N GLN A 17 1.63 -22.24 -10.63
CA GLN A 17 1.89 -21.83 -12.01
C GLN A 17 2.92 -20.71 -12.13
N ASN A 18 3.23 -20.05 -11.03
CA ASN A 18 4.19 -18.93 -11.00
C ASN A 18 5.49 -19.38 -10.33
N GLU A 19 6.62 -18.95 -10.86
CA GLU A 19 7.97 -19.22 -10.28
C GLU A 19 8.06 -18.77 -8.81
N GLU A 20 7.28 -17.75 -8.43
CA GLU A 20 7.23 -17.20 -7.08
C GLU A 20 6.22 -17.92 -6.16
N HIS A 21 5.51 -18.94 -6.64
CA HIS A 21 4.43 -19.62 -5.91
C HIS A 21 3.43 -18.65 -5.26
N ALA A 22 3.10 -17.57 -5.96
CA ALA A 22 2.28 -16.48 -5.47
C ALA A 22 1.14 -16.14 -6.44
N VAL A 23 0.00 -15.72 -5.89
CA VAL A 23 -1.18 -15.24 -6.62
C VAL A 23 -1.52 -13.84 -6.16
N ASN A 24 -1.79 -12.95 -7.12
CA ASN A 24 -2.22 -11.60 -6.82
C ASN A 24 -3.74 -11.53 -6.72
N TYR A 25 -4.24 -11.15 -5.57
CA TYR A 25 -5.66 -10.97 -5.33
C TYR A 25 -5.93 -9.59 -4.73
N LEU A 26 -6.61 -8.72 -5.50
CA LEU A 26 -6.85 -7.33 -5.14
C LEU A 26 -5.54 -6.59 -4.81
N ASP A 27 -5.37 -6.23 -3.54
CA ASP A 27 -4.20 -5.50 -3.03
C ASP A 27 -3.18 -6.41 -2.35
N LEU A 28 -3.35 -7.71 -2.47
CA LEU A 28 -2.54 -8.71 -1.79
C LEU A 28 -1.81 -9.59 -2.80
N CYS A 29 -0.54 -9.83 -2.53
CA CYS A 29 0.22 -10.93 -3.11
C CYS A 29 0.22 -12.06 -2.08
N ILE A 30 -0.42 -13.17 -2.40
CA ILE A 30 -0.59 -14.32 -1.51
C ILE A 30 0.35 -15.42 -1.96
N SER A 31 1.19 -15.91 -1.07
CA SER A 31 2.12 -17.00 -1.31
C SER A 31 1.94 -18.13 -0.30
N VAL A 32 2.25 -19.35 -0.72
CA VAL A 32 2.22 -20.54 0.15
C VAL A 32 3.63 -21.08 0.28
N ASN A 33 4.18 -21.03 1.49
CA ASN A 33 5.49 -21.56 1.80
C ASN A 33 5.38 -22.62 2.90
N GLN A 34 5.81 -23.84 2.60
CA GLN A 34 5.81 -24.97 3.56
C GLN A 34 4.46 -25.13 4.30
N GLY A 35 3.34 -25.01 3.59
CA GLY A 35 2.00 -25.13 4.14
C GLY A 35 1.50 -23.90 4.92
N THR A 36 2.30 -22.83 4.98
CA THR A 36 1.91 -21.57 5.61
C THR A 36 1.53 -20.54 4.56
N ILE A 37 0.37 -19.93 4.73
CA ILE A 37 -0.11 -18.85 3.84
C ILE A 37 0.48 -17.52 4.34
N ASN A 38 1.21 -16.85 3.44
CA ASN A 38 1.73 -15.53 3.66
C ASN A 38 1.11 -14.55 2.66
N TRP A 39 0.95 -13.29 3.08
CA TRP A 39 0.46 -12.24 2.20
C TRP A 39 1.23 -10.94 2.46
N GLU A 40 1.34 -10.13 1.42
CA GLU A 40 1.93 -8.80 1.48
C GLU A 40 1.23 -7.83 0.53
N LEU A 41 1.47 -6.53 0.70
CA LEU A 41 0.87 -5.49 -0.14
C LEU A 41 1.31 -5.64 -1.59
N PHE A 42 0.34 -5.82 -2.47
CA PHE A 42 0.52 -5.82 -3.92
C PHE A 42 0.09 -4.47 -4.52
N ILE A 43 0.93 -3.94 -5.38
CA ILE A 43 0.63 -2.76 -6.20
C ILE A 43 0.90 -3.17 -7.64
N LYS A 44 -0.12 -3.11 -8.50
CA LYS A 44 0.02 -3.47 -9.92
C LYS A 44 1.10 -2.62 -10.59
N THR A 45 1.88 -3.21 -11.47
CA THR A 45 2.90 -2.50 -12.27
C THR A 45 2.28 -1.44 -13.17
N SER A 46 1.03 -1.65 -13.61
CA SER A 46 0.25 -0.68 -14.39
C SER A 46 -0.35 0.46 -13.54
N HIS A 47 -0.16 0.43 -12.21
CA HIS A 47 -0.65 1.49 -11.34
C HIS A 47 0.10 2.78 -11.65
N SER A 48 -0.65 3.84 -11.97
CA SER A 48 -0.07 5.14 -12.35
C SER A 48 0.77 5.81 -11.27
N GLY A 49 0.72 5.30 -10.03
CA GLY A 49 1.35 5.92 -8.86
C GLY A 49 0.67 7.22 -8.41
N ILE A 50 -0.40 7.62 -9.10
CA ILE A 50 -1.11 8.86 -8.78
C ILE A 50 -2.09 8.57 -7.64
N HIS A 51 -1.81 9.18 -6.51
CA HIS A 51 -2.70 9.35 -5.39
C HIS A 51 -3.08 10.83 -5.27
N LEU A 52 -3.46 11.26 -4.10
CA LEU A 52 -3.67 12.67 -3.83
C LEU A 52 -2.33 13.43 -3.88
N SER A 53 -2.18 14.37 -4.82
CA SER A 53 -0.99 15.25 -4.87
C SER A 53 -0.94 16.16 -3.64
N TYR A 54 0.26 16.35 -3.11
CA TYR A 54 0.47 17.28 -2.00
C TYR A 54 0.18 18.74 -2.39
N ASP A 55 0.34 19.10 -3.67
CA ASP A 55 0.06 20.43 -4.21
C ASP A 55 -1.43 20.68 -4.51
N SER A 56 -2.30 19.67 -4.26
CA SER A 56 -3.74 19.84 -4.45
C SER A 56 -4.32 20.94 -3.54
N ALA A 57 -5.45 21.52 -3.91
CA ALA A 57 -6.14 22.56 -3.14
C ALA A 57 -6.79 22.07 -1.83
N LEU A 58 -6.68 20.77 -1.51
CA LEU A 58 -7.28 20.20 -0.31
C LEU A 58 -6.55 20.64 0.97
N PRO A 59 -7.25 20.70 2.12
CA PRO A 59 -6.64 20.99 3.41
C PRO A 59 -5.50 20.04 3.77
N LYS A 60 -4.50 20.55 4.49
CA LYS A 60 -3.31 19.77 4.89
C LYS A 60 -3.67 18.54 5.72
N GLU A 61 -4.69 18.66 6.57
CA GLU A 61 -5.18 17.57 7.43
C GLU A 61 -5.69 16.39 6.61
N VAL A 62 -6.38 16.66 5.50
CA VAL A 62 -6.85 15.62 4.57
C VAL A 62 -5.68 14.91 3.93
N LYS A 63 -4.66 15.64 3.49
CA LYS A 63 -3.45 15.07 2.89
C LYS A 63 -2.71 14.18 3.87
N ILE A 64 -2.55 14.62 5.13
CA ILE A 64 -1.93 13.83 6.20
C ILE A 64 -2.76 12.57 6.49
N SER A 65 -4.09 12.69 6.55
CA SER A 65 -4.98 11.54 6.78
C SER A 65 -4.86 10.49 5.68
N VAL A 66 -4.80 10.92 4.42
CA VAL A 66 -4.59 10.02 3.27
C VAL A 66 -3.24 9.31 3.38
N ALA A 67 -2.15 10.04 3.65
CA ALA A 67 -0.82 9.44 3.82
C ALA A 67 -0.79 8.43 4.98
N THR A 68 -1.41 8.78 6.11
CA THR A 68 -1.50 7.90 7.28
C THR A 68 -2.26 6.60 6.95
N GLU A 69 -3.38 6.70 6.23
CA GLU A 69 -4.15 5.52 5.85
C GLU A 69 -3.39 4.62 4.87
N GLN A 70 -2.62 5.18 3.95
CA GLN A 70 -1.76 4.38 3.06
C GLN A 70 -0.73 3.56 3.87
N PHE A 71 -0.08 4.14 4.86
CA PHE A 71 0.84 3.39 5.73
C PHE A 71 0.11 2.36 6.60
N ARG A 72 -1.10 2.69 7.12
CA ARG A 72 -1.93 1.75 7.88
C ARG A 72 -2.31 0.54 7.02
N ARG A 73 -2.68 0.78 5.76
CA ARG A 73 -2.98 -0.26 4.78
C ARG A 73 -1.76 -1.16 4.53
N ALA A 74 -0.56 -0.58 4.36
CA ALA A 74 0.66 -1.36 4.17
C ALA A 74 0.97 -2.27 5.38
N LYS A 75 0.73 -1.79 6.60
CA LYS A 75 0.90 -2.61 7.82
C LYS A 75 -0.14 -3.73 7.92
N ARG A 76 -1.40 -3.43 7.64
CA ARG A 76 -2.51 -4.39 7.72
C ARG A 76 -2.42 -5.47 6.65
N ASN A 77 -1.98 -5.10 5.45
CA ASN A 77 -1.90 -5.97 4.29
C ASN A 77 -0.58 -6.74 4.21
N ALA A 78 -0.02 -7.14 5.35
CA ALA A 78 1.16 -8.00 5.39
C ALA A 78 1.14 -8.91 6.63
N SER A 79 1.30 -10.20 6.40
CA SER A 79 1.36 -11.20 7.47
C SER A 79 2.68 -11.17 8.23
N MET A 80 3.79 -10.97 7.51
CA MET A 80 5.14 -11.02 8.05
C MET A 80 5.77 -9.63 8.19
N LYS A 81 6.73 -9.49 9.12
CA LYS A 81 7.48 -8.24 9.35
C LYS A 81 8.16 -7.74 8.09
N GLN A 82 8.84 -8.61 7.34
CA GLN A 82 9.52 -8.25 6.10
C GLN A 82 8.54 -7.72 5.02
N GLY A 83 7.37 -8.33 4.88
CA GLY A 83 6.32 -7.86 3.99
C GLY A 83 5.81 -6.47 4.37
N ARG A 84 5.67 -6.18 5.68
CA ARG A 84 5.31 -4.85 6.19
C ARG A 84 6.36 -3.80 5.83
N GLU A 85 7.64 -4.12 6.01
CA GLU A 85 8.75 -3.21 5.68
C GLU A 85 8.80 -2.91 4.18
N ARG A 86 8.63 -3.93 3.32
CA ARG A 86 8.51 -3.74 1.87
C ARG A 86 7.31 -2.89 1.50
N GLY A 87 6.14 -3.15 2.08
CA GLY A 87 4.92 -2.37 1.88
C GLY A 87 5.10 -0.91 2.28
N ILE A 88 5.69 -0.64 3.44
CA ILE A 88 5.99 0.71 3.91
C ILE A 88 6.94 1.44 2.96
N SER A 89 7.97 0.75 2.45
CA SER A 89 8.90 1.34 1.48
C SER A 89 8.22 1.68 0.16
N LYS A 90 7.33 0.81 -0.34
CA LYS A 90 6.51 1.08 -1.53
C LYS A 90 5.66 2.33 -1.36
N ILE A 91 4.95 2.45 -0.22
CA ILE A 91 4.11 3.62 0.07
C ILE A 91 4.95 4.89 0.24
N LYS A 92 6.10 4.82 0.92
CA LYS A 92 7.02 5.96 1.03
C LYS A 92 7.42 6.51 -0.34
N ASN A 93 7.77 5.64 -1.27
CA ASN A 93 8.15 6.03 -2.63
C ASN A 93 6.97 6.65 -3.39
N LEU A 94 5.77 6.08 -3.27
CA LEU A 94 4.56 6.63 -3.89
C LEU A 94 4.23 8.03 -3.35
N LEU A 95 4.32 8.26 -2.04
CA LEU A 95 4.07 9.57 -1.46
C LEU A 95 5.10 10.60 -1.94
N LYS A 96 6.38 10.23 -2.05
CA LYS A 96 7.41 11.10 -2.63
C LYS A 96 7.10 11.48 -4.08
N GLN A 97 6.67 10.54 -4.90
CA GLN A 97 6.25 10.81 -6.30
C GLN A 97 5.05 11.75 -6.38
N ASN A 98 4.19 11.77 -5.36
CA ASN A 98 3.04 12.67 -5.27
C ASN A 98 3.35 14.01 -4.54
N GLY A 99 4.63 14.35 -4.38
CA GLY A 99 5.09 15.64 -3.85
C GLY A 99 5.03 15.79 -2.34
N TYR A 100 4.81 14.70 -1.58
CA TYR A 100 4.80 14.78 -0.12
C TYR A 100 6.20 15.05 0.44
N PRO A 101 6.38 16.10 1.29
CA PRO A 101 7.65 16.38 1.94
C PRO A 101 8.10 15.25 2.87
N GLU A 102 9.41 15.06 2.99
CA GLU A 102 9.98 13.96 3.78
C GLU A 102 9.59 14.03 5.27
N ASP A 103 9.50 15.23 5.84
CA ASP A 103 9.05 15.45 7.22
C ASP A 103 7.62 14.98 7.46
N VAL A 104 6.72 15.25 6.50
CA VAL A 104 5.33 14.77 6.55
C VAL A 104 5.27 13.24 6.45
N ILE A 105 6.06 12.64 5.56
CA ILE A 105 6.15 11.20 5.39
C ILE A 105 6.65 10.52 6.67
N ILE A 106 7.70 11.05 7.29
CA ILE A 106 8.26 10.54 8.55
C ILE A 106 7.24 10.66 9.68
N CYS A 107 6.61 11.83 9.80
CA CYS A 107 5.60 12.10 10.82
C CYS A 107 4.43 11.12 10.71
N THR A 108 3.86 10.94 9.52
CA THR A 108 2.73 10.03 9.28
C THR A 108 3.10 8.56 9.55
N LYS A 109 4.33 8.16 9.20
CA LYS A 109 4.84 6.82 9.53
C LYS A 109 4.94 6.58 11.04
N ASN A 110 5.43 7.56 11.79
CA ASN A 110 5.67 7.46 13.24
C ASN A 110 4.35 7.47 14.04
N CYS A 111 3.34 8.22 13.60
CA CYS A 111 1.99 8.18 14.18
C CYS A 111 1.38 6.76 14.23
N LEU A 112 1.83 5.86 13.37
CA LEU A 112 1.37 4.47 13.36
C LEU A 112 2.01 3.59 14.45
N ASN A 113 3.07 4.04 15.09
CA ASN A 113 3.78 3.26 16.12
C ASN A 113 3.28 3.58 17.55
N GLY A 114 2.20 4.38 17.67
CA GLY A 114 1.67 4.79 18.98
C GLY A 114 2.49 5.90 19.66
N GLU A 115 3.51 6.42 18.99
CA GLU A 115 4.16 7.65 19.42
C GLU A 115 3.23 8.79 19.07
N GLU A 116 2.56 9.38 20.07
CA GLU A 116 1.93 10.69 19.95
C GLU A 116 3.01 11.72 19.66
N ILE A 117 3.34 11.84 18.39
CA ILE A 117 4.07 13.01 17.95
C ILE A 117 3.05 14.14 17.92
N ILE A 118 3.08 14.96 18.98
CA ILE A 118 2.55 16.31 18.94
C ILE A 118 3.27 16.97 17.77
N VAL A 119 2.62 16.96 16.59
CA VAL A 119 3.09 17.73 15.45
C VAL A 119 3.02 19.18 15.89
N LYS A 120 4.11 19.71 16.43
CA LYS A 120 4.35 21.13 16.45
C LYS A 120 4.43 21.56 14.99
N ILE A 121 3.28 21.68 14.36
CA ILE A 121 3.14 22.42 13.12
C ILE A 121 3.46 23.83 13.52
N SER A 122 4.71 24.25 13.27
CA SER A 122 5.09 25.64 13.28
C SER A 122 4.08 26.33 12.37
N MET A 123 3.11 27.01 12.97
CA MET A 123 2.27 27.97 12.28
C MET A 123 3.19 29.13 11.89
N THR A 124 3.86 29.02 10.78
CA THR A 124 4.32 30.19 10.08
C THR A 124 3.10 30.79 9.42
N ARG A 125 2.54 31.79 10.08
CA ARG A 125 1.57 32.72 9.53
C ARG A 125 2.14 33.30 8.24
N TYR A 126 1.42 33.15 7.18
CA TYR A 126 1.28 34.19 6.14
C TYR A 126 -0.18 34.17 5.70
#